data_ac7257fed16925bd0623e0464f785c5d
#
_entry.id   ac7257fed16925bd0623e0464f785c5d
#
_cell.length_a   1.000
_cell.length_b   1.000
_cell.length_c   1.000
_cell.angle_alpha   90.00
_cell.angle_beta   90.00
_cell.angle_gamma   90.00
#
_symmetry.space_group_name_H-M   'P 1'
#
loop_
_entity.id
_entity.type
_entity.pdbx_description
1 polymer ?
#
loop_
_entity_poly.entity_id
_entity_poly.type
_entity_poly.pdbx_seq_one_letter_code
_entity_poly.pdbx_strand_id
1 'polypeptide(L)'
;MADQPFSVYYALDGPDLDGLVGSAGILRFDWPERKFYVQHFDGISSGHNPSLAPNGKLALLGNFSQTILLLDIENGDNIREVARQSTMHFEECSYRMRSNTHHLWYPDSESFIGAVGDHIYHFRVDDLKNPTNLGPHYLENAHELRWDATHRYVLMGDLGPEKKDVRQVGVFDLQEPDPKKRSRKIWVQNNVWHCRVHPTKPVGYALTYSLITDHEDWVNWSPGYVREYIYEIDLPTAKITRTWSSAAEFPGHLNSDVEIYDDTLYIASGGSHGVLEIPLERFAEFRFLECIPRLTTRLFSLHDQLHTLVGAMARKATATSTHYMLQTLQITGGRILDGIYATRVSPDGKYIIVGNRGYNTIAVYDRKTYRKVYEKLLPFRKKVTGRGGFNHYRFTNSFFGYHLGVHHSELIAR
;
A
#
# COMPACT_ATOMS: atom_id res chain seq x y z
N MET A 1 24.02 -21.15 -10.31
CA MET A 1 22.65 -21.39 -10.80
C MET A 1 22.19 -20.10 -11.46
N ALA A 2 21.50 -20.16 -12.58
CA ALA A 2 20.89 -18.99 -13.22
C ALA A 2 19.83 -18.42 -12.28
N ASP A 3 19.59 -17.09 -12.37
CA ASP A 3 18.53 -16.43 -11.61
C ASP A 3 17.16 -16.94 -12.11
N GLN A 4 16.24 -17.19 -11.19
CA GLN A 4 14.86 -17.50 -11.56
C GLN A 4 14.20 -16.24 -12.12
N PRO A 5 13.64 -16.26 -13.33
CA PRO A 5 12.96 -15.11 -13.90
C PRO A 5 11.69 -14.76 -13.13
N PHE A 6 11.45 -13.45 -12.95
CA PHE A 6 10.21 -12.94 -12.36
C PHE A 6 9.87 -11.56 -12.90
N SER A 7 8.63 -11.15 -12.75
CA SER A 7 8.16 -9.80 -13.01
C SER A 7 7.58 -9.18 -11.74
N VAL A 8 7.92 -7.92 -11.47
CA VAL A 8 7.30 -7.12 -10.41
C VAL A 8 6.45 -6.05 -11.07
N TYR A 9 5.20 -5.97 -10.65
CA TYR A 9 4.27 -4.94 -11.07
C TYR A 9 4.09 -3.92 -9.95
N TYR A 10 4.23 -2.65 -10.27
CA TYR A 10 4.01 -1.54 -9.35
C TYR A 10 2.83 -0.70 -9.82
N ALA A 11 1.96 -0.34 -8.91
CA ALA A 11 1.02 0.72 -9.17
C ALA A 11 1.77 2.06 -9.20
N LEU A 12 1.32 2.98 -10.02
CA LEU A 12 1.85 4.32 -10.16
C LEU A 12 0.76 5.32 -9.78
N ASP A 13 1.05 6.19 -8.80
CA ASP A 13 0.11 7.22 -8.36
C ASP A 13 -0.24 8.21 -9.48
N GLY A 14 0.72 8.50 -10.32
CA GLY A 14 0.59 9.63 -11.21
C GLY A 14 0.74 10.99 -10.48
N PRO A 15 0.59 12.10 -11.19
CA PRO A 15 0.85 13.41 -10.64
C PRO A 15 -0.32 14.00 -9.83
N ASP A 16 -1.48 13.34 -9.80
CA ASP A 16 -2.70 13.97 -9.29
C ASP A 16 -3.64 12.98 -8.59
N LEU A 17 -3.87 13.23 -7.31
CA LEU A 17 -4.84 12.51 -6.50
C LEU A 17 -6.25 13.08 -6.58
N ASP A 18 -6.39 14.33 -7.02
CA ASP A 18 -7.69 15.01 -7.03
C ASP A 18 -8.56 14.57 -8.22
N GLY A 19 -8.05 13.68 -9.08
CA GLY A 19 -8.76 13.20 -10.26
C GLY A 19 -8.88 14.21 -11.40
N LEU A 20 -8.33 15.41 -11.24
CA LEU A 20 -8.42 16.48 -12.25
C LEU A 20 -7.48 16.27 -13.43
N VAL A 21 -6.41 15.54 -13.22
CA VAL A 21 -5.40 15.18 -14.23
C VAL A 21 -5.04 13.70 -14.10
N GLY A 22 -6.01 12.91 -13.65
CA GLY A 22 -5.84 11.52 -13.27
C GLY A 22 -5.23 10.69 -14.39
N SER A 23 -4.14 10.05 -14.06
CA SER A 23 -3.50 9.06 -14.90
C SER A 23 -2.64 8.15 -14.05
N ALA A 24 -3.34 7.41 -13.19
CA ALA A 24 -2.78 6.23 -12.58
C ALA A 24 -2.11 5.36 -13.63
N GLY A 25 -1.15 4.60 -13.24
CA GLY A 25 -0.45 3.72 -14.15
C GLY A 25 -0.03 2.42 -13.49
N ILE A 26 0.53 1.57 -14.31
CA ILE A 26 1.21 0.35 -13.89
C ILE A 26 2.60 0.33 -14.51
N LEU A 27 3.59 -0.08 -13.72
CA LEU A 27 4.94 -0.35 -14.18
C LEU A 27 5.22 -1.82 -13.98
N ARG A 28 5.74 -2.47 -15.02
CA ARG A 28 6.30 -3.82 -14.94
C ARG A 28 7.82 -3.74 -15.00
N PHE A 29 8.48 -4.45 -14.11
CA PHE A 29 9.92 -4.66 -14.09
C PHE A 29 10.24 -6.14 -14.22
N ASP A 30 11.00 -6.51 -15.25
CA ASP A 30 11.41 -7.88 -15.53
C ASP A 30 12.85 -8.15 -15.11
N TRP A 31 13.02 -9.23 -14.34
CA TRP A 31 14.32 -9.74 -13.93
C TRP A 31 14.55 -11.17 -14.49
N PRO A 32 15.74 -11.49 -14.98
CA PRO A 32 17.00 -10.72 -14.93
C PRO A 32 17.22 -9.79 -16.13
N GLU A 33 16.29 -9.64 -17.06
CA GLU A 33 16.42 -8.84 -18.29
C GLU A 33 16.56 -7.35 -18.00
N ARG A 34 16.14 -6.89 -16.80
CA ARG A 34 16.20 -5.48 -16.35
C ARG A 34 15.40 -4.54 -17.26
N LYS A 35 14.30 -5.05 -17.80
CA LYS A 35 13.39 -4.29 -18.67
C LYS A 35 12.28 -3.63 -17.87
N PHE A 36 11.82 -2.49 -18.35
CA PHE A 36 10.74 -1.72 -17.77
C PHE A 36 9.69 -1.41 -18.81
N TYR A 37 8.43 -1.57 -18.42
CA TYR A 37 7.27 -1.20 -19.21
C TYR A 37 6.35 -0.35 -18.36
N VAL A 38 5.88 0.76 -18.89
CA VAL A 38 5.03 1.72 -18.17
C VAL A 38 3.81 2.00 -19.00
N GLN A 39 2.63 1.81 -18.41
CA GLN A 39 1.36 2.16 -19.01
C GLN A 39 0.58 3.07 -18.07
N HIS A 40 -0.01 4.15 -18.59
CA HIS A 40 -0.90 5.05 -17.87
C HIS A 40 -2.33 4.95 -18.41
N PHE A 41 -3.30 5.22 -17.53
CA PHE A 41 -4.72 5.14 -17.83
C PHE A 41 -5.39 6.48 -17.51
N ASP A 42 -5.94 7.13 -18.52
CA ASP A 42 -6.58 8.43 -18.37
C ASP A 42 -7.88 8.36 -17.57
N GLY A 43 -8.15 9.41 -16.79
CA GLY A 43 -9.36 9.51 -15.97
C GLY A 43 -9.37 8.62 -14.72
N ILE A 44 -8.26 7.98 -14.39
CA ILE A 44 -8.08 7.21 -13.16
C ILE A 44 -7.05 7.93 -12.29
N SER A 45 -7.44 8.37 -11.12
CA SER A 45 -6.52 9.00 -10.17
C SER A 45 -5.82 7.97 -9.31
N SER A 46 -4.57 8.23 -9.01
CA SER A 46 -3.75 7.53 -8.03
C SER A 46 -3.85 6.00 -8.05
N GLY A 47 -3.04 5.37 -8.87
CA GLY A 47 -2.83 3.91 -8.78
C GLY A 47 -2.26 3.53 -7.43
N HIS A 48 -2.91 2.59 -6.75
CA HIS A 48 -2.57 2.24 -5.37
C HIS A 48 -1.94 0.86 -5.25
N ASN A 49 -2.65 -0.17 -5.67
CA ASN A 49 -2.17 -1.54 -5.60
C ASN A 49 -2.46 -2.31 -6.90
N PRO A 50 -1.47 -2.96 -7.52
CA PRO A 50 -1.73 -3.92 -8.57
C PRO A 50 -2.14 -5.25 -7.93
N SER A 51 -3.26 -5.81 -8.33
CA SER A 51 -3.69 -7.15 -7.87
C SER A 51 -3.66 -8.10 -9.06
N LEU A 52 -2.72 -9.03 -9.07
CA LEU A 52 -2.49 -9.95 -10.20
C LEU A 52 -3.38 -11.17 -10.09
N ALA A 53 -4.03 -11.54 -11.19
CA ALA A 53 -4.75 -12.81 -11.25
C ALA A 53 -3.78 -14.00 -11.17
N PRO A 54 -4.16 -15.11 -10.51
CA PRO A 54 -3.31 -16.29 -10.38
C PRO A 54 -2.79 -16.87 -11.69
N ASN A 55 -3.56 -16.72 -12.78
CA ASN A 55 -3.14 -17.16 -14.13
C ASN A 55 -2.08 -16.27 -14.79
N GLY A 56 -1.73 -15.12 -14.18
CA GLY A 56 -0.76 -14.17 -14.70
C GLY A 56 -1.18 -13.40 -15.95
N LYS A 57 -2.46 -13.46 -16.35
CA LYS A 57 -2.95 -12.82 -17.58
C LYS A 57 -3.71 -11.53 -17.32
N LEU A 58 -4.31 -11.39 -16.16
CA LEU A 58 -5.12 -10.24 -15.79
C LEU A 58 -4.57 -9.57 -14.54
N ALA A 59 -4.86 -8.29 -14.41
CA ALA A 59 -4.61 -7.53 -13.18
C ALA A 59 -5.75 -6.53 -12.93
N LEU A 60 -5.95 -6.20 -11.66
CA LEU A 60 -6.76 -5.07 -11.24
C LEU A 60 -5.81 -3.98 -10.75
N LEU A 61 -6.05 -2.74 -11.17
CA LEU A 61 -5.36 -1.58 -10.64
C LEU A 61 -6.25 -0.88 -9.63
N GLY A 62 -5.97 -1.11 -8.35
CA GLY A 62 -6.59 -0.38 -7.25
C GLY A 62 -6.28 1.12 -7.35
N ASN A 63 -7.27 1.95 -7.06
CA ASN A 63 -7.18 3.39 -7.26
C ASN A 63 -8.20 4.15 -6.40
N PHE A 64 -8.07 5.48 -6.37
CA PHE A 64 -8.97 6.37 -5.62
C PHE A 64 -10.13 6.94 -6.45
N SER A 65 -10.30 6.53 -7.71
CA SER A 65 -11.36 7.04 -8.60
C SER A 65 -12.68 6.28 -8.49
N GLN A 66 -12.87 5.44 -7.49
CA GLN A 66 -14.09 4.61 -7.35
C GLN A 66 -14.39 3.82 -8.63
N THR A 67 -13.37 3.25 -9.21
CA THR A 67 -13.45 2.55 -10.49
C THR A 67 -12.68 1.25 -10.41
N ILE A 68 -13.34 0.14 -10.73
CA ILE A 68 -12.65 -1.11 -11.02
C ILE A 68 -12.03 -0.96 -12.39
N LEU A 69 -10.72 -1.14 -12.46
CA LEU A 69 -9.94 -1.12 -13.69
C LEU A 69 -9.30 -2.49 -13.91
N LEU A 70 -9.83 -3.22 -14.88
CA LEU A 70 -9.33 -4.53 -15.28
C LEU A 70 -8.36 -4.39 -16.44
N LEU A 71 -7.19 -5.00 -16.31
CA LEU A 71 -6.09 -4.93 -17.27
C LEU A 71 -5.74 -6.31 -17.82
N ASP A 72 -5.41 -6.38 -19.10
CA ASP A 72 -4.70 -7.49 -19.72
C ASP A 72 -3.19 -7.24 -19.56
N ILE A 73 -2.50 -8.17 -18.91
CA ILE A 73 -1.06 -8.13 -18.66
C ILE A 73 -0.32 -9.32 -19.28
N GLU A 74 -1.01 -10.18 -20.02
CA GLU A 74 -0.42 -11.39 -20.63
C GLU A 74 0.77 -11.02 -21.54
N ASN A 75 0.62 -9.96 -22.33
CA ASN A 75 1.72 -9.39 -23.09
C ASN A 75 2.28 -8.18 -22.35
N GLY A 76 3.39 -8.38 -21.63
CA GLY A 76 3.98 -7.35 -20.80
C GLY A 76 4.43 -6.08 -21.52
N ASP A 77 4.65 -6.16 -22.83
CA ASP A 77 5.00 -5.01 -23.68
C ASP A 77 3.76 -4.21 -24.09
N ASN A 78 2.56 -4.76 -23.86
CA ASN A 78 1.29 -4.18 -24.28
C ASN A 78 0.21 -4.37 -23.20
N ILE A 79 0.47 -3.81 -22.02
CA ILE A 79 -0.53 -3.77 -20.95
C ILE A 79 -1.67 -2.86 -21.39
N ARG A 80 -2.90 -3.36 -21.34
CA ARG A 80 -4.07 -2.62 -21.83
C ARG A 80 -5.28 -2.75 -20.92
N GLU A 81 -6.13 -1.75 -20.94
CA GLU A 81 -7.44 -1.81 -20.30
C GLU A 81 -8.34 -2.82 -21.03
N VAL A 82 -8.95 -3.73 -20.29
CA VAL A 82 -9.95 -4.68 -20.77
C VAL A 82 -11.35 -4.18 -20.45
N ALA A 83 -11.54 -3.70 -19.22
CA ALA A 83 -12.82 -3.22 -18.75
C ALA A 83 -12.64 -2.16 -17.66
N ARG A 84 -13.64 -1.27 -17.59
CA ARG A 84 -13.74 -0.23 -16.56
C ARG A 84 -15.18 -0.20 -16.04
N GLN A 85 -15.33 -0.24 -14.71
CA GLN A 85 -16.63 -0.17 -14.07
C GLN A 85 -16.61 0.81 -12.89
N SER A 86 -17.48 1.82 -12.93
CA SER A 86 -17.68 2.71 -11.79
C SER A 86 -18.37 1.97 -10.64
N THR A 87 -17.94 2.23 -9.41
CA THR A 87 -18.52 1.65 -8.18
C THR A 87 -19.40 2.64 -7.42
N MET A 88 -19.57 3.85 -7.93
CA MET A 88 -20.27 4.95 -7.23
C MET A 88 -21.72 4.68 -6.85
N HIS A 89 -22.37 3.75 -7.53
CA HIS A 89 -23.80 3.47 -7.38
C HIS A 89 -24.11 2.11 -6.74
N PHE A 90 -23.08 1.41 -6.23
CA PHE A 90 -23.34 0.13 -5.56
C PHE A 90 -23.85 0.33 -4.14
N GLU A 91 -23.11 1.12 -3.36
CA GLU A 91 -23.49 1.46 -1.98
C GLU A 91 -23.03 2.88 -1.63
N GLU A 92 -23.70 3.52 -0.71
CA GLU A 92 -23.20 4.74 -0.12
C GLU A 92 -21.98 4.43 0.75
N CYS A 93 -20.95 5.25 0.62
CA CYS A 93 -19.76 5.16 1.44
C CYS A 93 -19.87 6.19 2.55
N SER A 94 -19.83 5.73 3.80
CA SER A 94 -19.82 6.60 4.97
C SER A 94 -18.54 7.41 5.10
N TYR A 95 -17.47 6.99 4.41
CA TYR A 95 -16.16 7.60 4.48
C TYR A 95 -15.77 8.29 3.16
N ARG A 96 -14.97 9.34 3.26
CA ARG A 96 -14.58 10.15 2.10
C ARG A 96 -13.60 9.49 1.15
N MET A 97 -12.75 8.61 1.64
CA MET A 97 -11.91 7.78 0.78
C MET A 97 -12.70 6.62 0.18
N ARG A 98 -13.67 6.92 -0.62
CA ARG A 98 -14.47 5.95 -1.38
C ARG A 98 -13.59 5.21 -2.38
N SER A 99 -12.58 4.53 -1.87
CA SER A 99 -11.55 3.96 -2.72
C SER A 99 -11.78 2.47 -2.92
N ASN A 100 -11.35 2.04 -4.07
CA ASN A 100 -11.35 0.65 -4.49
C ASN A 100 -9.87 0.26 -4.68
N THR A 101 -9.14 0.25 -3.56
CA THR A 101 -7.67 0.23 -3.58
C THR A 101 -7.07 -1.15 -3.63
N HIS A 102 -7.73 -2.14 -3.03
CA HIS A 102 -7.24 -3.51 -2.95
C HIS A 102 -8.31 -4.51 -3.35
N HIS A 103 -7.89 -5.53 -4.09
CA HIS A 103 -8.73 -6.61 -4.56
C HIS A 103 -8.05 -7.95 -4.30
N LEU A 104 -8.85 -9.01 -4.16
CA LEU A 104 -8.37 -10.37 -3.97
C LEU A 104 -8.98 -11.28 -5.03
N TRP A 105 -8.15 -11.85 -5.88
CA TRP A 105 -8.55 -12.81 -6.89
C TRP A 105 -8.84 -14.18 -6.30
N TYR A 106 -9.90 -14.82 -6.74
CA TYR A 106 -10.08 -16.25 -6.54
C TYR A 106 -9.09 -17.06 -7.38
N PRO A 107 -8.79 -18.31 -6.98
CA PRO A 107 -7.83 -19.17 -7.71
C PRO A 107 -8.20 -19.44 -9.17
N ASP A 108 -9.49 -19.34 -9.51
CA ASP A 108 -10.00 -19.50 -10.87
C ASP A 108 -9.55 -18.39 -11.83
N SER A 109 -9.13 -17.25 -11.31
CA SER A 109 -8.83 -16.04 -12.09
C SER A 109 -10.02 -15.49 -12.89
N GLU A 110 -11.24 -15.92 -12.57
CA GLU A 110 -12.48 -15.49 -13.20
C GLU A 110 -13.29 -14.55 -12.32
N SER A 111 -12.95 -14.51 -11.03
CA SER A 111 -13.63 -13.69 -10.05
C SER A 111 -12.69 -13.15 -8.97
N PHE A 112 -13.15 -12.10 -8.28
CA PHE A 112 -12.41 -11.45 -7.21
C PHE A 112 -13.35 -10.81 -6.20
N ILE A 113 -12.83 -10.46 -5.04
CA ILE A 113 -13.54 -9.61 -4.07
C ILE A 113 -12.84 -8.27 -3.90
N GLY A 114 -13.62 -7.27 -3.51
CA GLY A 114 -13.14 -5.92 -3.17
C GLY A 114 -14.06 -5.27 -2.14
N ALA A 115 -13.49 -4.38 -1.33
CA ALA A 115 -14.28 -3.51 -0.47
C ALA A 115 -14.74 -2.29 -1.28
N VAL A 116 -16.05 -2.07 -1.32
CA VAL A 116 -16.66 -0.90 -1.96
C VAL A 116 -17.64 -0.28 -0.99
N GLY A 117 -17.42 0.97 -0.62
CA GLY A 117 -18.18 1.60 0.44
C GLY A 117 -18.04 0.81 1.76
N ASP A 118 -19.15 0.46 2.36
CA ASP A 118 -19.21 -0.23 3.64
C ASP A 118 -19.34 -1.76 3.53
N HIS A 119 -19.27 -2.29 2.30
CA HIS A 119 -19.53 -3.71 2.01
C HIS A 119 -18.39 -4.37 1.25
N ILE A 120 -18.31 -5.70 1.39
CA ILE A 120 -17.48 -6.55 0.53
C ILE A 120 -18.36 -7.05 -0.62
N TYR A 121 -17.84 -6.94 -1.83
CA TYR A 121 -18.49 -7.42 -3.05
C TYR A 121 -17.66 -8.49 -3.73
N HIS A 122 -18.35 -9.47 -4.30
CA HIS A 122 -17.81 -10.47 -5.19
C HIS A 122 -18.14 -10.09 -6.64
N PHE A 123 -17.11 -9.92 -7.42
CA PHE A 123 -17.19 -9.55 -8.83
C PHE A 123 -16.81 -10.73 -9.73
N ARG A 124 -17.46 -10.83 -10.85
CA ARG A 124 -17.04 -11.70 -11.95
C ARG A 124 -16.40 -10.87 -13.05
N VAL A 125 -15.35 -11.40 -13.67
CA VAL A 125 -14.63 -10.72 -14.76
C VAL A 125 -15.52 -10.46 -15.97
N ASP A 126 -16.43 -11.39 -16.27
CA ASP A 126 -17.39 -11.30 -17.38
C ASP A 126 -18.61 -10.43 -17.08
N ASP A 127 -18.86 -10.07 -15.81
CA ASP A 127 -19.99 -9.22 -15.40
C ASP A 127 -19.65 -8.32 -14.21
N LEU A 128 -18.83 -7.32 -14.46
CA LEU A 128 -18.44 -6.35 -13.42
C LEU A 128 -19.58 -5.44 -12.94
N LYS A 129 -20.69 -5.39 -13.70
CA LYS A 129 -21.82 -4.49 -13.42
C LYS A 129 -22.76 -5.03 -12.35
N ASN A 130 -22.80 -6.34 -12.18
CA ASN A 130 -23.72 -7.02 -11.29
C ASN A 130 -23.00 -7.85 -10.21
N PRO A 131 -22.22 -7.20 -9.32
CA PRO A 131 -21.52 -7.92 -8.27
C PRO A 131 -22.49 -8.45 -7.21
N THR A 132 -22.09 -9.52 -6.54
CA THR A 132 -22.82 -10.07 -5.40
C THR A 132 -22.35 -9.38 -4.12
N ASN A 133 -23.27 -8.76 -3.38
CA ASN A 133 -22.97 -8.17 -2.07
C ASN A 133 -22.80 -9.30 -1.03
N LEU A 134 -21.63 -9.38 -0.42
CA LEU A 134 -21.29 -10.38 0.58
C LEU A 134 -21.61 -9.93 2.02
N GLY A 135 -21.93 -8.67 2.22
CA GLY A 135 -22.30 -8.10 3.51
C GLY A 135 -21.38 -6.99 3.99
N PRO A 136 -21.75 -6.33 5.10
CA PRO A 136 -21.04 -5.19 5.64
C PRO A 136 -19.74 -5.61 6.34
N HIS A 137 -18.69 -4.82 6.17
CA HIS A 137 -17.42 -5.03 6.90
C HIS A 137 -17.33 -4.23 8.20
N TYR A 138 -18.16 -3.22 8.39
CA TYR A 138 -18.22 -2.37 9.59
C TYR A 138 -16.93 -1.62 9.95
N LEU A 139 -15.98 -1.52 9.04
CA LEU A 139 -14.79 -0.67 9.19
C LEU A 139 -15.12 0.74 8.72
N GLU A 140 -14.47 1.75 9.28
CA GLU A 140 -14.67 3.14 8.88
C GLU A 140 -14.09 3.38 7.47
N ASN A 141 -12.91 2.78 7.20
CA ASN A 141 -12.23 2.92 5.93
C ASN A 141 -11.37 1.68 5.64
N ALA A 142 -12.03 0.63 5.16
CA ALA A 142 -11.34 -0.60 4.76
C ALA A 142 -10.30 -0.27 3.67
N HIS A 143 -9.05 -0.54 3.97
CA HIS A 143 -7.94 -0.18 3.08
C HIS A 143 -7.34 -1.40 2.39
N GLU A 144 -6.69 -2.27 3.11
CA GLU A 144 -6.08 -3.46 2.56
C GLU A 144 -6.90 -4.71 2.88
N LEU A 145 -6.95 -5.63 1.93
CA LEU A 145 -7.58 -6.92 2.07
C LEU A 145 -6.56 -8.02 1.80
N ARG A 146 -6.53 -9.07 2.63
CA ARG A 146 -5.75 -10.29 2.40
C ARG A 146 -6.51 -11.49 2.92
N TRP A 147 -6.63 -12.56 2.15
CA TRP A 147 -7.22 -13.79 2.64
C TRP A 147 -6.21 -14.86 3.06
N ASP A 148 -6.70 -15.79 3.84
CA ASP A 148 -5.94 -16.97 4.23
C ASP A 148 -5.84 -17.99 3.08
N ALA A 149 -4.99 -19.00 3.25
CA ALA A 149 -4.76 -20.03 2.25
C ALA A 149 -6.01 -20.83 1.88
N THR A 150 -7.04 -20.82 2.72
CA THR A 150 -8.31 -21.52 2.45
C THR A 150 -9.34 -20.63 1.75
N HIS A 151 -9.05 -19.35 1.55
CA HIS A 151 -9.97 -18.31 1.04
C HIS A 151 -11.25 -18.15 1.89
N ARG A 152 -11.18 -18.49 3.16
CA ARG A 152 -12.29 -18.35 4.11
C ARG A 152 -12.25 -17.02 4.85
N TYR A 153 -11.09 -16.65 5.40
CA TYR A 153 -10.94 -15.47 6.20
C TYR A 153 -10.27 -14.35 5.42
N VAL A 154 -10.86 -13.17 5.45
CA VAL A 154 -10.28 -11.95 4.90
C VAL A 154 -9.85 -11.05 6.04
N LEU A 155 -8.56 -10.80 6.15
CA LEU A 155 -8.01 -9.78 7.05
C LEU A 155 -8.07 -8.43 6.35
N MET A 156 -8.53 -7.39 7.05
CA MET A 156 -8.73 -6.06 6.51
C MET A 156 -8.11 -4.99 7.39
N GLY A 157 -7.29 -4.14 6.81
CA GLY A 157 -6.80 -2.93 7.45
C GLY A 157 -7.87 -1.85 7.51
N ASP A 158 -7.77 -0.93 8.49
CA ASP A 158 -8.62 0.25 8.58
C ASP A 158 -7.73 1.49 8.72
N LEU A 159 -7.83 2.41 7.76
CA LEU A 159 -7.11 3.69 7.81
C LEU A 159 -7.62 4.61 8.93
N GLY A 160 -8.68 4.20 9.58
CA GLY A 160 -9.22 4.87 10.74
C GLY A 160 -10.20 5.95 10.41
N PRO A 161 -10.82 6.42 11.45
CA PRO A 161 -12.05 7.14 11.41
C PRO A 161 -11.87 8.64 11.28
N GLU A 162 -12.92 9.24 10.85
CA GLU A 162 -13.24 10.63 11.17
C GLU A 162 -13.31 10.87 12.69
N LYS A 163 -13.61 9.82 13.47
CA LYS A 163 -13.76 9.89 14.95
C LYS A 163 -12.51 9.36 15.64
N LYS A 164 -11.96 10.19 16.50
CA LYS A 164 -10.62 10.11 17.10
C LYS A 164 -10.21 8.80 17.81
N ASP A 165 -11.14 7.95 18.23
CA ASP A 165 -10.83 6.90 19.20
C ASP A 165 -11.04 5.47 18.67
N VAL A 166 -11.30 5.34 17.38
CA VAL A 166 -11.59 4.03 16.78
C VAL A 166 -10.45 3.62 15.86
N ARG A 167 -9.60 2.76 16.34
CA ARG A 167 -8.54 2.11 15.57
C ARG A 167 -8.82 0.63 15.57
N GLN A 168 -8.95 0.03 14.39
CA GLN A 168 -9.40 -1.35 14.28
C GLN A 168 -8.82 -2.05 13.06
N VAL A 169 -8.89 -3.36 13.11
CA VAL A 169 -8.67 -4.26 12.00
C VAL A 169 -9.85 -5.21 11.93
N GLY A 170 -10.23 -5.62 10.73
CA GLY A 170 -11.35 -6.51 10.50
C GLY A 170 -10.91 -7.92 10.12
N VAL A 171 -11.67 -8.92 10.59
CA VAL A 171 -11.63 -10.28 10.06
C VAL A 171 -13.01 -10.62 9.53
N PHE A 172 -13.10 -10.91 8.23
CA PHE A 172 -14.36 -11.26 7.57
C PHE A 172 -14.36 -12.76 7.24
N ASP A 173 -15.36 -13.49 7.76
CA ASP A 173 -15.52 -14.93 7.56
C ASP A 173 -16.52 -15.18 6.42
N LEU A 174 -16.04 -15.56 5.25
CA LEU A 174 -16.87 -15.83 4.09
C LEU A 174 -17.82 -17.03 4.24
N GLN A 175 -17.54 -17.93 5.19
CA GLN A 175 -18.39 -19.10 5.45
C GLN A 175 -19.45 -18.86 6.53
N GLU A 176 -19.42 -17.71 7.23
CA GLU A 176 -20.50 -17.35 8.14
C GLU A 176 -21.79 -17.13 7.33
N PRO A 177 -22.87 -17.90 7.61
CA PRO A 177 -24.08 -17.84 6.80
C PRO A 177 -24.85 -16.53 6.94
N ASP A 178 -24.77 -15.87 8.10
CA ASP A 178 -25.40 -14.56 8.31
C ASP A 178 -24.45 -13.44 7.86
N PRO A 179 -24.74 -12.74 6.74
CA PRO A 179 -23.86 -11.69 6.23
C PRO A 179 -23.54 -10.60 7.25
N LYS A 180 -24.45 -10.33 8.20
CA LYS A 180 -24.26 -9.31 9.23
C LYS A 180 -23.28 -9.74 10.33
N LYS A 181 -22.94 -11.02 10.43
CA LYS A 181 -22.02 -11.60 11.42
C LYS A 181 -20.66 -11.96 10.83
N ARG A 182 -20.49 -11.81 9.52
CA ARG A 182 -19.24 -12.13 8.82
C ARG A 182 -18.06 -11.32 9.33
N SER A 183 -18.27 -10.06 9.65
CA SER A 183 -17.21 -9.15 10.09
C SER A 183 -17.05 -9.13 11.60
N ARG A 184 -15.83 -9.31 12.05
CA ARG A 184 -15.40 -9.17 13.46
C ARG A 184 -14.31 -8.11 13.52
N LYS A 185 -14.44 -7.17 14.46
CA LYS A 185 -13.52 -6.05 14.64
C LYS A 185 -12.60 -6.29 15.81
N ILE A 186 -11.34 -5.93 15.66
CA ILE A 186 -10.29 -6.04 16.67
C ILE A 186 -9.72 -4.65 16.90
N TRP A 187 -9.72 -4.21 18.15
CA TRP A 187 -9.18 -2.91 18.52
C TRP A 187 -7.65 -2.93 18.51
N VAL A 188 -7.05 -1.90 17.92
CA VAL A 188 -5.61 -1.71 17.81
C VAL A 188 -5.22 -0.27 18.14
N GLN A 189 -3.93 -0.04 18.31
CA GLN A 189 -3.39 1.32 18.47
C GLN A 189 -2.97 1.84 17.10
N ASN A 190 -3.28 2.96 16.67
CA ASN A 190 -2.97 3.55 15.36
C ASN A 190 -3.71 2.91 14.17
N ASN A 191 -3.66 3.59 13.06
CA ASN A 191 -4.26 3.16 11.81
C ASN A 191 -3.55 1.94 11.25
N VAL A 192 -4.28 1.01 10.69
CA VAL A 192 -3.72 -0.15 10.01
C VAL A 192 -3.65 0.14 8.53
N TRP A 193 -2.44 0.31 8.04
CA TRP A 193 -2.18 0.56 6.61
C TRP A 193 -2.09 -0.76 5.84
N HIS A 194 -1.32 -1.70 6.35
CA HIS A 194 -1.04 -2.96 5.66
C HIS A 194 -1.38 -4.18 6.49
N CYS A 195 -1.78 -5.22 5.75
CA CYS A 195 -2.01 -6.54 6.29
C CYS A 195 -1.29 -7.58 5.42
N ARG A 196 -0.85 -8.66 6.04
CA ARG A 196 -0.46 -9.89 5.35
C ARG A 196 -1.04 -11.09 6.08
N VAL A 197 -1.33 -12.14 5.36
CA VAL A 197 -1.73 -13.42 5.95
C VAL A 197 -0.65 -14.44 5.65
N HIS A 198 -0.36 -15.28 6.62
CA HIS A 198 0.63 -16.34 6.46
C HIS A 198 0.21 -17.28 5.33
N PRO A 199 1.12 -17.68 4.43
CA PRO A 199 0.75 -18.42 3.23
C PRO A 199 0.17 -19.82 3.49
N THR A 200 0.37 -20.38 4.69
CA THR A 200 -0.10 -21.76 5.03
C THR A 200 -0.84 -21.86 6.36
N LYS A 201 -0.84 -20.81 7.18
CA LYS A 201 -1.48 -20.81 8.52
C LYS A 201 -2.61 -19.77 8.54
N PRO A 202 -3.71 -19.95 9.26
CA PRO A 202 -4.78 -18.97 9.38
C PRO A 202 -4.40 -17.85 10.38
N VAL A 203 -3.22 -17.27 10.17
CA VAL A 203 -2.65 -16.21 11.00
C VAL A 203 -2.36 -14.99 10.12
N GLY A 204 -2.84 -13.86 10.55
CA GLY A 204 -2.62 -12.59 9.88
C GLY A 204 -1.70 -11.65 10.65
N TYR A 205 -1.10 -10.73 9.94
CA TYR A 205 -0.25 -9.67 10.47
C TYR A 205 -0.80 -8.33 10.00
N ALA A 206 -1.14 -7.48 10.97
CA ALA A 206 -1.63 -6.13 10.72
C ALA A 206 -0.56 -5.12 11.16
N LEU A 207 -0.17 -4.23 10.24
CA LEU A 207 0.87 -3.24 10.45
C LEU A 207 0.24 -1.86 10.55
N THR A 208 0.57 -1.16 11.61
CA THR A 208 0.15 0.23 11.73
C THR A 208 1.09 1.16 10.97
N TYR A 209 0.57 2.33 10.66
CA TYR A 209 1.30 3.37 9.92
C TYR A 209 1.24 4.67 10.71
N SER A 210 2.37 5.33 10.84
CA SER A 210 2.50 6.59 11.58
C SER A 210 1.82 7.75 10.85
N LEU A 211 0.50 7.67 10.71
CA LEU A 211 -0.31 8.67 10.03
C LEU A 211 -1.25 9.33 11.04
N ILE A 212 -1.28 10.64 11.05
CA ILE A 212 -2.22 11.43 11.84
C ILE A 212 -3.43 11.70 10.95
N THR A 213 -4.56 11.12 11.31
CA THR A 213 -5.80 11.14 10.55
C THR A 213 -6.91 11.88 11.28
N ASP A 214 -6.57 12.90 12.04
CA ASP A 214 -7.49 13.67 12.88
C ASP A 214 -8.24 14.79 12.13
N HIS A 215 -8.10 14.85 10.81
CA HIS A 215 -8.77 15.80 9.95
C HIS A 215 -9.79 15.08 9.07
N GLU A 216 -10.94 15.70 8.86
CA GLU A 216 -12.00 15.18 8.00
C GLU A 216 -11.57 14.96 6.54
N ASP A 217 -10.70 15.84 6.05
CA ASP A 217 -10.18 15.79 4.70
C ASP A 217 -8.84 15.08 4.69
N TRP A 218 -8.77 13.93 4.03
CA TRP A 218 -7.58 13.10 3.97
C TRP A 218 -6.34 13.81 3.38
N VAL A 219 -6.52 14.83 2.53
CA VAL A 219 -5.41 15.65 2.02
C VAL A 219 -4.65 16.41 3.13
N ASN A 220 -5.27 16.55 4.28
CA ASN A 220 -4.67 17.15 5.47
C ASN A 220 -4.09 16.14 6.45
N TRP A 221 -4.19 14.85 6.17
CA TRP A 221 -3.50 13.84 6.94
C TRP A 221 -2.00 14.01 6.80
N SER A 222 -1.28 13.77 7.86
CA SER A 222 0.18 13.95 7.87
C SER A 222 0.88 12.79 8.54
N PRO A 223 2.08 12.43 8.08
CA PRO A 223 2.96 11.56 8.83
C PRO A 223 3.15 12.11 10.24
N GLY A 224 3.08 11.23 11.23
CA GLY A 224 3.31 11.54 12.63
C GLY A 224 4.43 10.68 13.18
N TYR A 225 5.18 11.21 14.15
CA TYR A 225 6.15 10.39 14.87
C TYR A 225 5.44 9.71 16.03
N VAL A 226 4.81 8.58 15.73
CA VAL A 226 4.14 7.73 16.71
C VAL A 226 4.72 6.33 16.65
N ARG A 227 4.59 5.59 17.74
CA ARG A 227 5.05 4.20 17.80
C ARG A 227 4.21 3.36 16.83
N GLU A 228 4.86 2.57 16.00
CA GLU A 228 4.22 1.60 15.14
C GLU A 228 4.17 0.22 15.77
N TYR A 229 3.17 -0.54 15.35
CA TYR A 229 2.89 -1.86 15.88
C TYR A 229 2.72 -2.86 14.74
N ILE A 230 3.11 -4.10 15.01
CA ILE A 230 2.76 -5.27 14.23
C ILE A 230 1.94 -6.17 15.15
N TYR A 231 0.72 -6.48 14.75
CA TYR A 231 -0.17 -7.38 15.47
C TYR A 231 -0.23 -8.71 14.74
N GLU A 232 0.06 -9.79 15.43
CA GLU A 232 -0.24 -11.13 14.98
C GLU A 232 -1.66 -11.48 15.43
N ILE A 233 -2.48 -11.96 14.49
CA ILE A 233 -3.90 -12.17 14.67
C ILE A 233 -4.25 -13.60 14.27
N ASP A 234 -4.83 -14.35 15.18
CA ASP A 234 -5.47 -15.63 14.88
C ASP A 234 -6.81 -15.35 14.17
N LEU A 235 -6.90 -15.69 12.89
CA LEU A 235 -8.06 -15.35 12.06
C LEU A 235 -9.35 -16.08 12.48
N PRO A 236 -9.32 -17.40 12.81
CA PRO A 236 -10.50 -18.11 13.28
C PRO A 236 -11.16 -17.49 14.52
N THR A 237 -10.38 -17.01 15.47
CA THR A 237 -10.92 -16.41 16.71
C THR A 237 -10.98 -14.89 16.67
N ALA A 238 -10.37 -14.26 15.67
CA ALA A 238 -10.20 -12.80 15.56
C ALA A 238 -9.59 -12.20 16.84
N LYS A 239 -8.47 -12.77 17.30
CA LYS A 239 -7.77 -12.31 18.50
C LYS A 239 -6.31 -12.00 18.20
N ILE A 240 -5.80 -10.94 18.83
CA ILE A 240 -4.36 -10.64 18.83
C ILE A 240 -3.68 -11.70 19.70
N THR A 241 -2.69 -12.38 19.14
CA THR A 241 -1.87 -13.40 19.82
C THR A 241 -0.52 -12.85 20.24
N ARG A 242 0.06 -11.95 19.43
CA ARG A 242 1.33 -11.28 19.75
C ARG A 242 1.31 -9.85 19.24
N THR A 243 2.13 -9.02 19.87
CA THR A 243 2.34 -7.63 19.47
C THR A 243 3.83 -7.32 19.48
N TRP A 244 4.31 -6.69 18.42
CA TRP A 244 5.61 -6.06 18.36
C TRP A 244 5.42 -4.56 18.22
N SER A 245 6.36 -3.75 18.75
CA SER A 245 6.31 -2.31 18.60
C SER A 245 7.68 -1.72 18.33
N SER A 246 7.74 -0.69 17.48
CA SER A 246 8.93 0.09 17.27
C SER A 246 9.29 0.91 18.52
N ALA A 247 10.58 1.05 18.80
CA ALA A 247 11.09 2.00 19.79
C ALA A 247 11.56 3.28 19.10
N ALA A 248 11.75 4.35 19.86
CA ALA A 248 12.10 5.67 19.32
C ALA A 248 13.40 5.69 18.50
N GLU A 249 14.37 4.88 18.87
CA GLU A 249 15.66 4.73 18.19
C GLU A 249 15.72 3.58 17.18
N PHE A 250 14.58 2.99 16.89
CA PHE A 250 14.50 1.75 16.15
C PHE A 250 14.00 1.97 14.72
N PRO A 251 14.54 1.27 13.69
CA PRO A 251 13.95 1.26 12.37
C PRO A 251 12.54 0.68 12.45
N GLY A 252 11.61 1.19 11.64
CA GLY A 252 10.22 0.78 11.65
C GLY A 252 9.31 1.99 11.84
N HIS A 253 9.49 2.97 11.00
CA HIS A 253 8.69 4.18 10.94
C HIS A 253 8.11 4.34 9.53
N LEU A 254 6.83 4.63 9.43
CA LEU A 254 6.07 4.65 8.17
C LEU A 254 6.19 3.31 7.42
N ASN A 255 5.67 2.25 8.04
CA ASN A 255 5.66 0.91 7.45
C ASN A 255 4.65 0.85 6.29
N SER A 256 5.15 0.98 5.08
CA SER A 256 4.36 1.26 3.88
C SER A 256 4.04 0.05 3.02
N ASP A 257 4.65 -1.09 3.23
CA ASP A 257 4.33 -2.36 2.57
C ASP A 257 4.92 -3.54 3.34
N VAL A 258 4.40 -4.74 3.12
CA VAL A 258 4.87 -5.95 3.79
C VAL A 258 4.78 -7.17 2.88
N GLU A 259 5.77 -8.05 2.99
CA GLU A 259 5.80 -9.38 2.37
C GLU A 259 6.12 -10.43 3.43
N ILE A 260 5.63 -11.66 3.21
CA ILE A 260 6.01 -12.83 4.02
C ILE A 260 6.72 -13.82 3.10
N TYR A 261 7.95 -14.12 3.44
CA TYR A 261 8.73 -15.13 2.76
C TYR A 261 9.51 -15.97 3.78
N ASP A 262 9.41 -17.28 3.70
CA ASP A 262 10.15 -18.23 4.56
C ASP A 262 10.04 -17.86 6.06
N ASP A 263 8.80 -17.81 6.56
CA ASP A 263 8.46 -17.46 7.95
C ASP A 263 9.13 -16.15 8.43
N THR A 264 9.30 -15.18 7.54
CA THR A 264 9.91 -13.88 7.84
C THR A 264 9.09 -12.75 7.21
N LEU A 265 8.82 -11.70 7.99
CA LEU A 265 8.25 -10.44 7.50
C LEU A 265 9.35 -9.59 6.88
N TYR A 266 9.12 -9.07 5.70
CA TYR A 266 9.90 -8.06 5.02
C TYR A 266 9.04 -6.81 4.92
N ILE A 267 9.40 -5.75 5.64
CA ILE A 267 8.59 -4.55 5.78
C ILE A 267 9.32 -3.37 5.16
N ALA A 268 8.70 -2.75 4.16
CA ALA A 268 9.18 -1.47 3.65
C ALA A 268 8.93 -0.38 4.69
N SER A 269 9.98 0.15 5.27
CA SER A 269 9.93 1.21 6.27
C SER A 269 10.33 2.54 5.63
N GLY A 270 9.32 3.29 5.18
CA GLY A 270 9.50 4.50 4.39
C GLY A 270 10.28 5.58 5.13
N GLY A 271 9.90 5.88 6.35
CA GLY A 271 10.56 6.91 7.18
C GLY A 271 11.94 6.49 7.70
N SER A 272 12.20 5.18 7.79
CA SER A 272 13.52 4.65 8.17
C SER A 272 14.40 4.33 6.96
N HIS A 273 13.89 4.48 5.75
CA HIS A 273 14.59 4.31 4.47
C HIS A 273 15.25 2.94 4.28
N GLY A 274 14.54 1.89 4.65
CA GLY A 274 15.06 0.55 4.52
C GLY A 274 13.99 -0.53 4.61
N VAL A 275 14.43 -1.77 4.60
CA VAL A 275 13.58 -2.94 4.77
C VAL A 275 13.88 -3.59 6.11
N LEU A 276 12.86 -3.71 6.94
CA LEU A 276 12.92 -4.43 8.21
C LEU A 276 12.60 -5.90 7.95
N GLU A 277 13.47 -6.79 8.40
CA GLU A 277 13.33 -8.24 8.30
C GLU A 277 13.12 -8.82 9.70
N ILE A 278 11.94 -9.41 9.95
CA ILE A 278 11.55 -9.93 11.26
C ILE A 278 11.16 -11.40 11.15
N PRO A 279 11.91 -12.32 11.75
CA PRO A 279 11.49 -13.73 11.86
C PRO A 279 10.19 -13.86 12.65
N LEU A 280 9.19 -14.55 12.10
CA LEU A 280 7.87 -14.70 12.71
C LEU A 280 7.88 -15.43 14.06
N GLU A 281 8.80 -16.34 14.26
CA GLU A 281 8.93 -17.05 15.54
C GLU A 281 9.59 -16.17 16.63
N ARG A 282 10.41 -15.20 16.23
CA ARG A 282 11.30 -14.43 17.11
C ARG A 282 11.28 -12.94 16.78
N PHE A 283 10.16 -12.29 17.05
CA PHE A 283 9.96 -10.86 16.73
C PHE A 283 11.04 -9.93 17.33
N ALA A 284 11.72 -10.34 18.40
CA ALA A 284 12.81 -9.57 19.00
C ALA A 284 14.11 -9.63 18.17
N GLU A 285 14.26 -10.64 17.32
CA GLU A 285 15.41 -10.79 16.46
C GLU A 285 15.07 -10.25 15.08
N PHE A 286 15.60 -9.12 14.74
CA PHE A 286 15.36 -8.48 13.45
C PHE A 286 16.68 -8.09 12.79
N ARG A 287 16.60 -7.93 11.47
CA ARG A 287 17.66 -7.36 10.65
C ARG A 287 17.11 -6.14 9.92
N PHE A 288 17.98 -5.25 9.52
CA PHE A 288 17.58 -4.06 8.78
C PHE A 288 18.48 -3.87 7.57
N LEU A 289 17.88 -3.90 6.38
CA LEU A 289 18.52 -3.54 5.12
C LEU A 289 18.47 -2.02 4.96
N GLU A 290 19.58 -1.35 5.14
CA GLU A 290 19.69 0.08 4.84
C GLU A 290 19.71 0.30 3.33
N CYS A 291 18.70 0.96 2.81
CA CYS A 291 18.67 1.39 1.41
C CYS A 291 19.32 2.77 1.23
N ILE A 292 19.37 3.56 2.29
CA ILE A 292 20.00 4.89 2.35
C ILE A 292 20.88 4.97 3.60
N PRO A 293 22.04 5.65 3.55
CA PRO A 293 22.99 5.72 4.67
C PRO A 293 22.39 6.23 5.98
N ARG A 294 22.76 5.64 7.10
CA ARG A 294 22.23 5.93 8.46
C ARG A 294 22.27 7.40 8.87
N LEU A 295 23.29 8.15 8.48
CA LEU A 295 23.35 9.57 8.78
C LEU A 295 22.16 10.31 8.16
N THR A 296 21.87 10.00 6.92
CA THR A 296 20.74 10.56 6.16
C THR A 296 19.42 10.17 6.84
N THR A 297 19.25 8.91 7.22
CA THR A 297 18.06 8.41 7.93
C THR A 297 17.85 9.13 9.27
N ARG A 298 18.92 9.36 10.06
CA ARG A 298 18.82 10.10 11.33
C ARG A 298 18.44 11.56 11.15
N LEU A 299 19.00 12.22 10.14
CA LEU A 299 18.62 13.60 9.80
C LEU A 299 17.17 13.69 9.37
N PHE A 300 16.70 12.69 8.67
CA PHE A 300 15.30 12.61 8.22
C PHE A 300 14.34 12.36 9.39
N SER A 301 14.68 11.45 10.29
CA SER A 301 13.89 11.22 11.50
C SER A 301 13.75 12.49 12.35
N LEU A 302 14.80 13.29 12.47
CA LEU A 302 14.73 14.60 13.14
C LEU A 302 13.82 15.57 12.39
N HIS A 303 13.92 15.60 11.07
CA HIS A 303 13.02 16.41 10.22
C HIS A 303 11.57 15.99 10.42
N ASP A 304 11.27 14.69 10.43
CA ASP A 304 9.91 14.17 10.62
C ASP A 304 9.35 14.55 11.99
N GLN A 305 10.17 14.50 13.04
CA GLN A 305 9.78 14.94 14.39
C GLN A 305 9.42 16.43 14.39
N LEU A 306 10.28 17.27 13.80
CA LEU A 306 10.02 18.70 13.66
C LEU A 306 8.76 18.97 12.83
N HIS A 307 8.59 18.27 11.73
CA HIS A 307 7.41 18.36 10.87
C HIS A 307 6.14 17.99 11.64
N THR A 308 6.16 16.91 12.41
CA THR A 308 5.02 16.49 13.24
C THR A 308 4.69 17.52 14.30
N LEU A 309 5.72 18.04 15.00
CA LEU A 309 5.54 19.07 16.02
C LEU A 309 4.92 20.35 15.42
N VAL A 310 5.47 20.83 14.33
CA VAL A 310 4.98 22.03 13.63
C VAL A 310 3.57 21.77 13.09
N GLY A 311 3.30 20.63 12.51
CA GLY A 311 1.97 20.23 12.05
C GLY A 311 0.94 20.16 13.19
N ALA A 312 1.34 19.62 14.36
CA ALA A 312 0.48 19.58 15.54
C ALA A 312 0.17 20.99 16.09
N MET A 313 1.15 21.90 16.06
CA MET A 313 0.95 23.30 16.45
C MET A 313 0.02 24.03 15.47
N ALA A 314 0.19 23.78 14.20
CA ALA A 314 -0.59 24.45 13.16
C ALA A 314 -2.03 23.96 13.07
N ARG A 315 -2.30 22.69 13.39
CA ARG A 315 -3.67 22.16 13.46
C ARG A 315 -4.56 22.88 14.48
N LYS A 316 -3.97 23.59 15.43
CA LYS A 316 -4.71 24.51 16.31
C LYS A 316 -5.09 25.82 15.63
N ALA A 317 -4.50 26.11 14.49
CA ALA A 317 -4.87 27.25 13.63
C ALA A 317 -5.99 26.82 12.64
N THR A 318 -6.18 27.56 11.57
CA THR A 318 -7.15 27.17 10.55
C THR A 318 -6.63 25.97 9.72
N ALA A 319 -7.50 25.09 9.26
CA ALA A 319 -7.14 23.95 8.40
C ALA A 319 -6.34 24.38 7.16
N THR A 320 -6.67 25.52 6.58
CA THR A 320 -5.99 26.08 5.41
C THR A 320 -4.53 26.45 5.71
N SER A 321 -4.26 27.10 6.84
CA SER A 321 -2.88 27.46 7.23
C SER A 321 -2.05 26.23 7.58
N THR A 322 -2.66 25.21 8.18
CA THR A 322 -2.02 23.91 8.42
C THR A 322 -1.60 23.27 7.11
N HIS A 323 -2.50 23.23 6.16
CA HIS A 323 -2.26 22.65 4.85
C HIS A 323 -1.08 23.33 4.14
N TYR A 324 -1.06 24.65 4.04
CA TYR A 324 0.04 25.39 3.42
C TYR A 324 1.37 25.21 4.14
N MET A 325 1.37 25.14 5.44
CA MET A 325 2.59 24.99 6.23
C MET A 325 3.14 23.56 6.10
N LEU A 326 2.29 22.55 6.15
CA LEU A 326 2.69 21.18 5.88
C LEU A 326 3.26 21.05 4.47
N GLN A 327 2.66 21.70 3.48
CA GLN A 327 3.17 21.71 2.11
C GLN A 327 4.54 22.38 2.01
N THR A 328 4.76 23.50 2.67
CA THR A 328 6.05 24.19 2.65
C THR A 328 7.14 23.31 3.25
N LEU A 329 6.87 22.66 4.38
CA LEU A 329 7.78 21.71 5.00
C LEU A 329 8.02 20.50 4.11
N GLN A 330 7.01 20.06 3.42
CA GLN A 330 7.06 18.95 2.49
C GLN A 330 7.87 19.27 1.23
N ILE A 331 7.76 20.48 0.66
CA ILE A 331 8.58 20.91 -0.48
C ILE A 331 10.07 20.88 -0.13
N THR A 332 10.43 21.21 1.10
CA THR A 332 11.82 21.20 1.56
C THR A 332 12.33 19.82 1.95
N GLY A 333 11.44 18.93 2.38
CA GLY A 333 11.81 17.60 2.94
C GLY A 333 11.04 16.40 2.42
N GLY A 334 10.04 16.58 1.58
CA GLY A 334 9.05 15.54 1.26
C GLY A 334 9.57 14.30 0.55
N ARG A 335 10.68 14.38 -0.15
CA ARG A 335 11.38 13.20 -0.69
C ARG A 335 11.91 12.27 0.39
N ILE A 336 11.95 12.77 1.60
CA ILE A 336 12.52 12.14 2.77
C ILE A 336 11.48 11.25 3.45
N LEU A 337 10.24 11.71 3.49
CA LEU A 337 9.14 11.01 4.17
C LEU A 337 8.63 9.79 3.38
N ASP A 338 8.67 9.87 2.06
CA ASP A 338 8.19 8.84 1.14
C ASP A 338 9.35 7.98 0.58
N GLY A 339 10.23 7.52 1.43
CA GLY A 339 11.39 6.74 1.02
C GLY A 339 11.04 5.40 0.36
N ILE A 340 11.30 4.33 1.04
CA ILE A 340 10.97 2.98 0.59
C ILE A 340 9.48 2.75 0.75
N TYR A 341 8.79 2.39 -0.33
CA TYR A 341 7.34 2.25 -0.32
C TYR A 341 6.85 0.84 -0.65
N ALA A 342 7.61 0.05 -1.39
CA ALA A 342 7.25 -1.33 -1.71
C ALA A 342 8.44 -2.27 -1.51
N THR A 343 8.16 -3.49 -1.09
CA THR A 343 9.15 -4.55 -0.96
C THR A 343 8.58 -5.89 -1.36
N ARG A 344 9.37 -6.68 -2.11
CA ARG A 344 9.05 -8.07 -2.46
C ARG A 344 10.31 -8.92 -2.34
N VAL A 345 10.11 -10.19 -2.11
CA VAL A 345 11.19 -11.19 -2.17
C VAL A 345 11.03 -12.00 -3.46
N SER A 346 12.13 -12.26 -4.15
CA SER A 346 12.10 -13.07 -5.37
C SER A 346 11.61 -14.49 -5.08
N PRO A 347 10.99 -15.20 -6.05
CA PRO A 347 10.42 -16.54 -5.81
C PRO A 347 11.43 -17.57 -5.32
N ASP A 348 12.71 -17.44 -5.71
CA ASP A 348 13.82 -18.27 -5.25
C ASP A 348 14.43 -17.81 -3.91
N GLY A 349 13.90 -16.72 -3.32
CA GLY A 349 14.38 -16.15 -2.07
C GLY A 349 15.76 -15.51 -2.14
N LYS A 350 16.29 -15.28 -3.32
CA LYS A 350 17.65 -14.77 -3.50
C LYS A 350 17.75 -13.26 -3.38
N TYR A 351 16.70 -12.54 -3.77
CA TYR A 351 16.69 -11.10 -3.85
C TYR A 351 15.57 -10.45 -3.04
N ILE A 352 15.86 -9.26 -2.52
CA ILE A 352 14.86 -8.31 -2.03
C ILE A 352 14.75 -7.20 -3.10
N ILE A 353 13.53 -6.97 -3.58
CA ILE A 353 13.22 -5.96 -4.57
C ILE A 353 12.51 -4.80 -3.86
N VAL A 354 13.01 -3.59 -4.06
CA VAL A 354 12.58 -2.40 -3.32
C VAL A 354 12.14 -1.33 -4.30
N GLY A 355 10.90 -0.88 -4.13
CA GLY A 355 10.39 0.33 -4.79
C GLY A 355 10.60 1.54 -3.90
N ASN A 356 11.36 2.51 -4.39
CA ASN A 356 11.64 3.74 -3.67
C ASN A 356 10.88 4.89 -4.31
N ARG A 357 9.79 5.28 -3.70
CA ARG A 357 8.90 6.32 -4.18
C ARG A 357 9.57 7.70 -4.14
N GLY A 358 10.16 8.06 -3.01
CA GLY A 358 10.75 9.37 -2.80
C GLY A 358 11.94 9.68 -3.72
N TYR A 359 12.69 8.65 -4.13
CA TYR A 359 13.84 8.79 -5.02
C TYR A 359 13.55 8.34 -6.45
N ASN A 360 12.34 7.88 -6.73
CA ASN A 360 11.92 7.41 -8.05
C ASN A 360 12.83 6.30 -8.59
N THR A 361 13.19 5.33 -7.75
CA THR A 361 14.08 4.22 -8.12
C THR A 361 13.47 2.87 -7.81
N ILE A 362 13.93 1.85 -8.53
CA ILE A 362 13.77 0.44 -8.16
C ILE A 362 15.16 -0.12 -7.93
N ALA A 363 15.34 -0.81 -6.81
CA ALA A 363 16.58 -1.44 -6.44
C ALA A 363 16.39 -2.93 -6.14
N VAL A 364 17.42 -3.73 -6.45
CA VAL A 364 17.49 -5.16 -6.16
C VAL A 364 18.70 -5.42 -5.27
N TYR A 365 18.47 -6.09 -4.16
CA TYR A 365 19.50 -6.45 -3.19
C TYR A 365 19.61 -7.96 -3.08
N ASP A 366 20.84 -8.47 -2.97
CA ASP A 366 21.09 -9.84 -2.54
C ASP A 366 20.61 -10.00 -1.08
N ARG A 367 19.67 -10.92 -0.83
CA ARG A 367 19.01 -11.07 0.48
C ARG A 367 19.96 -11.51 1.60
N LYS A 368 20.97 -12.31 1.28
CA LYS A 368 21.93 -12.83 2.30
C LYS A 368 22.94 -11.78 2.71
N THR A 369 23.46 -11.03 1.76
CA THR A 369 24.57 -10.09 1.97
C THR A 369 24.14 -8.64 2.10
N TYR A 370 22.89 -8.32 1.73
CA TYR A 370 22.33 -6.98 1.59
C TYR A 370 23.07 -6.10 0.59
N ARG A 371 23.90 -6.70 -0.27
CA ARG A 371 24.59 -5.97 -1.32
C ARG A 371 23.58 -5.58 -2.41
N LYS A 372 23.57 -4.30 -2.77
CA LYS A 372 22.81 -3.81 -3.93
C LYS A 372 23.41 -4.39 -5.19
N VAL A 373 22.64 -5.14 -5.96
CA VAL A 373 23.07 -5.76 -7.22
C VAL A 373 22.54 -5.02 -8.44
N TYR A 374 21.50 -4.22 -8.25
CA TYR A 374 20.93 -3.39 -9.31
C TYR A 374 20.19 -2.19 -8.69
N GLU A 375 20.20 -1.07 -9.42
CA GLU A 375 19.37 0.11 -9.13
C GLU A 375 19.11 0.86 -10.42
N LYS A 376 17.90 1.36 -10.58
CA LYS A 376 17.49 2.14 -11.73
C LYS A 376 16.69 3.35 -11.30
N LEU A 377 17.14 4.53 -11.69
CA LEU A 377 16.33 5.73 -11.69
C LEU A 377 15.27 5.60 -12.79
N LEU A 378 14.01 5.71 -12.40
CA LEU A 378 12.89 5.61 -13.32
C LEU A 378 12.74 6.92 -14.12
N PRO A 379 12.16 6.87 -15.32
CA PRO A 379 11.91 8.07 -16.10
C PRO A 379 10.95 9.00 -15.35
N PHE A 380 11.15 10.30 -15.52
CA PHE A 380 10.21 11.29 -15.01
C PHE A 380 9.06 11.46 -15.99
N ARG A 381 7.87 11.63 -15.45
CA ARG A 381 6.71 12.00 -16.24
C ARG A 381 6.79 13.47 -16.63
N LYS A 382 6.32 13.82 -17.84
CA LYS A 382 6.20 15.22 -18.24
C LYS A 382 5.32 15.98 -17.23
N LYS A 383 5.75 17.18 -16.87
CA LYS A 383 4.98 18.09 -16.04
C LYS A 383 3.66 18.40 -16.74
N VAL A 384 2.55 18.06 -16.12
CA VAL A 384 1.24 18.44 -16.63
C VAL A 384 0.95 19.86 -16.17
N THR A 385 0.69 20.74 -17.12
CA THR A 385 0.25 22.11 -16.80
C THR A 385 -1.22 22.06 -16.44
N GLY A 386 -1.56 22.19 -15.17
CA GLY A 386 -2.92 22.21 -14.65
C GLY A 386 -2.94 22.66 -13.20
N ARG A 387 -4.10 22.96 -12.70
CA ARG A 387 -4.32 23.24 -11.27
C ARG A 387 -4.01 21.97 -10.47
N GLY A 388 -2.78 21.75 -10.23
CA GLY A 388 -2.42 20.72 -9.35
C GLY A 388 -2.73 21.15 -7.92
N GLY A 389 -3.71 20.57 -7.22
CA GLY A 389 -3.87 20.67 -5.78
C GLY A 389 -2.62 20.12 -5.10
N PHE A 390 -2.26 20.56 -3.95
CA PHE A 390 -1.14 20.03 -3.18
C PHE A 390 -1.69 19.02 -2.17
N ASN A 391 -1.41 17.76 -2.35
CA ASN A 391 -1.66 16.75 -1.33
C ASN A 391 -0.35 16.11 -0.90
N HIS A 392 -0.36 15.31 0.14
CA HIS A 392 0.84 14.73 0.70
C HIS A 392 1.56 13.73 -0.23
N TYR A 393 0.96 13.35 -1.34
CA TYR A 393 1.56 12.50 -2.36
C TYR A 393 2.32 13.28 -3.44
N ARG A 394 2.36 14.61 -3.36
CA ARG A 394 3.04 15.48 -4.33
C ARG A 394 4.51 15.74 -4.08
N PHE A 395 5.07 15.06 -3.13
CA PHE A 395 6.51 15.12 -2.87
C PHE A 395 7.35 14.59 -4.00
N THR A 396 6.71 14.04 -4.98
CA THR A 396 7.36 13.51 -6.16
C THR A 396 7.67 14.55 -7.24
N ASN A 397 7.37 15.83 -7.01
CA ASN A 397 7.70 16.90 -7.95
C ASN A 397 9.20 17.19 -7.95
N SER A 398 9.76 17.29 -9.12
CA SER A 398 11.12 17.75 -9.35
C SER A 398 11.15 18.86 -10.41
N PHE A 399 12.28 19.56 -10.51
CA PHE A 399 12.50 20.51 -11.60
C PHE A 399 12.39 19.87 -12.98
N PHE A 400 12.65 18.57 -13.09
CA PHE A 400 12.68 17.80 -14.35
C PHE A 400 11.33 17.20 -14.75
N GLY A 401 10.36 17.19 -13.85
CA GLY A 401 9.06 16.58 -14.03
C GLY A 401 8.57 15.86 -12.77
N TYR A 402 7.48 15.13 -12.90
CA TYR A 402 6.95 14.33 -11.81
C TYR A 402 7.61 12.95 -11.76
N HIS A 403 7.86 12.45 -10.57
CA HIS A 403 8.18 11.04 -10.37
C HIS A 403 7.02 10.19 -10.88
N LEU A 404 7.27 8.92 -11.18
CA LEU A 404 6.19 7.99 -11.51
C LEU A 404 5.31 7.67 -10.31
N GLY A 405 5.81 7.89 -9.08
CA GLY A 405 5.07 7.62 -7.86
C GLY A 405 4.85 6.12 -7.65
N VAL A 406 5.96 5.34 -7.65
CA VAL A 406 5.90 3.88 -7.40
C VAL A 406 5.22 3.62 -6.07
N HIS A 407 4.10 2.93 -6.10
CA HIS A 407 3.29 2.59 -4.94
C HIS A 407 3.46 1.10 -4.58
N HIS A 408 2.39 0.41 -4.16
CA HIS A 408 2.47 -1.00 -3.85
C HIS A 408 2.82 -1.85 -5.07
N SER A 409 3.30 -3.04 -4.80
CA SER A 409 3.71 -3.97 -5.84
C SER A 409 3.14 -5.36 -5.63
N GLU A 410 3.12 -6.15 -6.68
CA GLU A 410 2.91 -7.59 -6.67
C GLU A 410 3.94 -8.25 -7.57
N LEU A 411 4.29 -9.50 -7.27
CA LEU A 411 5.32 -10.24 -7.97
C LEU A 411 4.78 -11.57 -8.50
N ILE A 412 5.20 -11.92 -9.70
CA ILE A 412 4.90 -13.20 -10.32
C ILE A 412 6.18 -13.86 -10.84
N ALA A 413 6.34 -15.17 -10.60
CA ALA A 413 7.36 -15.99 -11.25
C ALA A 413 7.05 -16.14 -12.74
N ARG A 414 8.09 -16.21 -13.58
CA ARG A 414 7.96 -16.41 -15.02
C ARG A 414 8.55 -17.72 -15.45
#